data_78d918d3b51a019006bb80ad186cf487
#
_entry.id   78d918d3b51a019006bb80ad186cf487
#
_cell.length_a   1.000
_cell.length_b   1.000
_cell.length_c   1.000
_cell.angle_alpha   90.00
_cell.angle_beta   90.00
_cell.angle_gamma   90.00
#
_symmetry.space_group_name_H-M   'P 1'
#
loop_
_entity.id
_entity.type
_entity.pdbx_description
1 polymer ?
#
loop_
_entity_poly.entity_id
_entity_poly.type
_entity_poly.pdbx_seq_one_letter_code
_entity_poly.pdbx_strand_id
1 'polypeptide(L)'
;MRIAVFCSSSPTIDPKYVDLAYQLGEGIGSASWELVTGGGHISMMGAVSRGARAANGRTVGVIPQALVDIEFADHDNDELHVVETMGERKAMITDISDAFITLPGGAGTLEEFFEIWVGRYLKFHNKPVVILDPFGIYKPLHELVLHLESENFIKPGMRDLISWTTTIEDALAACGQ
;
A
#
# COMPACT_ATOMS: atom_id res chain seq x y z
N MET A 1 0.72 10.14 -11.83
CA MET A 1 -0.16 9.46 -10.88
C MET A 1 0.64 9.09 -9.65
N ARG A 2 0.06 9.21 -8.45
CA ARG A 2 0.69 8.86 -7.16
C ARG A 2 0.08 7.59 -6.61
N ILE A 3 0.89 6.56 -6.38
CA ILE A 3 0.45 5.27 -5.87
C ILE A 3 0.92 5.09 -4.43
N ALA A 4 -0.01 4.98 -3.49
CA ALA A 4 0.33 4.57 -2.13
C ALA A 4 0.51 3.07 -2.06
N VAL A 5 1.58 2.62 -1.39
CA VAL A 5 1.85 1.19 -1.16
C VAL A 5 1.91 0.91 0.33
N PHE A 6 1.02 0.04 0.79
CA PHE A 6 1.00 -0.51 2.15
C PHE A 6 1.63 -1.89 2.15
N CYS A 7 2.58 -2.13 3.04
CA CYS A 7 3.33 -3.39 3.10
C CYS A 7 3.97 -3.62 4.47
N SER A 8 4.58 -4.80 4.66
CA SER A 8 5.25 -5.14 5.91
C SER A 8 6.53 -4.36 6.16
N SER A 9 6.75 -3.94 7.40
CA SER A 9 8.03 -3.45 7.91
C SER A 9 8.85 -4.53 8.65
N SER A 10 8.32 -5.76 8.77
CA SER A 10 9.00 -6.83 9.51
C SER A 10 10.28 -7.28 8.79
N PRO A 11 11.43 -7.30 9.47
CA PRO A 11 12.71 -7.75 8.88
C PRO A 11 12.85 -9.27 8.78
N THR A 12 11.91 -10.04 9.37
CA THR A 12 12.02 -11.51 9.50
C THR A 12 11.14 -12.27 8.51
N ILE A 13 10.54 -11.58 7.52
CA ILE A 13 9.73 -12.21 6.47
C ILE A 13 10.60 -12.89 5.42
N ASP A 14 9.99 -13.82 4.68
CA ASP A 14 10.65 -14.49 3.54
C ASP A 14 11.11 -13.43 2.51
N PRO A 15 12.35 -13.51 2.00
CA PRO A 15 12.90 -12.57 1.01
C PRO A 15 12.03 -12.37 -0.22
N LYS A 16 11.25 -13.37 -0.65
CA LYS A 16 10.34 -13.26 -1.80
C LYS A 16 9.35 -12.10 -1.68
N TYR A 17 8.94 -11.72 -0.46
CA TYR A 17 8.04 -10.58 -0.25
C TYR A 17 8.78 -9.25 -0.44
N VAL A 18 10.05 -9.20 -0.02
CA VAL A 18 10.92 -8.04 -0.23
C VAL A 18 11.20 -7.85 -1.72
N ASP A 19 11.45 -8.95 -2.45
CA ASP A 19 11.65 -8.93 -3.91
C ASP A 19 10.38 -8.48 -4.64
N LEU A 20 9.21 -8.94 -4.22
CA LEU A 20 7.91 -8.48 -4.76
C LEU A 20 7.75 -6.96 -4.59
N ALA A 21 8.06 -6.43 -3.42
CA ALA A 21 7.97 -5.00 -3.15
C ALA A 21 8.94 -4.20 -4.04
N TYR A 22 10.17 -4.69 -4.20
CA TYR A 22 11.15 -4.06 -5.08
C TYR A 22 10.67 -4.02 -6.54
N GLN A 23 10.18 -5.15 -7.06
CA GLN A 23 9.65 -5.25 -8.43
C GLN A 23 8.42 -4.37 -8.66
N LEU A 24 7.52 -4.27 -7.65
CA LEU A 24 6.39 -3.34 -7.75
C LEU A 24 6.89 -1.89 -7.83
N GLY A 25 7.89 -1.54 -7.03
CA GLY A 25 8.52 -0.21 -7.10
C GLY A 25 9.08 0.08 -8.49
N GLU A 26 9.83 -0.87 -9.07
CA GLU A 26 10.34 -0.73 -10.47
C GLU A 26 9.19 -0.53 -11.46
N GLY A 27 8.09 -1.27 -11.31
CA GLY A 27 6.91 -1.11 -12.15
C GLY A 27 6.28 0.29 -12.05
N ILE A 28 6.15 0.84 -10.83
CA ILE A 28 5.64 2.19 -10.58
C ILE A 28 6.55 3.23 -11.23
N GLY A 29 7.88 3.15 -11.01
CA GLY A 29 8.84 4.07 -11.60
C GLY A 29 8.86 4.00 -13.13
N SER A 30 8.85 2.79 -13.70
CA SER A 30 8.83 2.57 -15.15
C SER A 30 7.56 3.12 -15.83
N ALA A 31 6.45 3.17 -15.10
CA ALA A 31 5.22 3.82 -15.55
C ALA A 31 5.26 5.35 -15.45
N SER A 32 6.38 5.94 -15.00
CA SER A 32 6.53 7.36 -14.71
C SER A 32 5.51 7.87 -13.67
N TRP A 33 5.18 7.02 -12.71
CA TRP A 33 4.33 7.34 -11.57
C TRP A 33 5.17 7.62 -10.32
N GLU A 34 4.57 8.30 -9.35
CA GLU A 34 5.21 8.58 -8.06
C GLU A 34 4.77 7.53 -7.04
N LEU A 35 5.72 7.06 -6.24
CA LEU A 35 5.46 6.16 -5.12
C LEU A 35 5.20 6.98 -3.84
N VAL A 36 4.15 6.64 -3.11
CA VAL A 36 3.88 7.15 -1.75
C VAL A 36 3.98 5.99 -0.75
N THR A 37 4.72 6.18 0.34
CA THR A 37 4.91 5.16 1.39
C THR A 37 4.77 5.76 2.79
N GLY A 38 4.80 4.89 3.79
CA GLY A 38 4.91 5.30 5.20
C GLY A 38 6.25 5.87 5.63
N GLY A 39 7.18 6.12 4.69
CA GLY A 39 8.44 6.83 4.94
C GLY A 39 9.56 6.01 5.59
N GLY A 40 9.38 4.72 5.87
CA GLY A 40 10.40 3.86 6.47
C GLY A 40 11.28 3.15 5.42
N HIS A 41 12.55 2.85 5.78
CA HIS A 41 13.49 2.14 4.88
C HIS A 41 13.61 0.64 5.12
N ILE A 42 12.90 0.10 6.13
CA ILE A 42 13.06 -1.29 6.56
C ILE A 42 12.20 -2.24 5.70
N SER A 43 12.76 -3.44 5.40
CA SER A 43 12.05 -4.54 4.77
C SER A 43 11.37 -4.15 3.44
N MET A 44 10.09 -4.50 3.27
CA MET A 44 9.34 -4.22 2.04
C MET A 44 9.18 -2.72 1.77
N MET A 45 9.01 -1.87 2.80
CA MET A 45 8.89 -0.42 2.62
C MET A 45 10.12 0.17 1.95
N GLY A 46 11.32 -0.16 2.46
CA GLY A 46 12.56 0.28 1.82
C GLY A 46 12.78 -0.35 0.44
N ALA A 47 12.35 -1.61 0.26
CA ALA A 47 12.50 -2.29 -1.02
C ALA A 47 11.66 -1.64 -2.12
N VAL A 48 10.39 -1.31 -1.87
CA VAL A 48 9.54 -0.66 -2.87
C VAL A 48 10.07 0.73 -3.25
N SER A 49 10.58 1.49 -2.26
CA SER A 49 11.19 2.80 -2.52
C SER A 49 12.47 2.68 -3.36
N ARG A 50 13.34 1.71 -3.06
CA ARG A 50 14.55 1.44 -3.86
C ARG A 50 14.20 1.02 -5.29
N GLY A 51 13.20 0.16 -5.47
CA GLY A 51 12.73 -0.24 -6.81
C GLY A 51 12.23 0.93 -7.62
N ALA A 52 11.40 1.81 -7.04
CA ALA A 52 10.90 3.01 -7.70
C ALA A 52 12.04 3.93 -8.14
N ARG A 53 12.99 4.22 -7.26
CA ARG A 53 14.19 5.04 -7.57
C ARG A 53 15.08 4.40 -8.64
N ALA A 54 15.25 3.06 -8.60
CA ALA A 54 16.04 2.35 -9.63
C ALA A 54 15.46 2.51 -11.04
N ALA A 55 14.14 2.70 -11.15
CA ALA A 55 13.44 2.98 -12.40
C ALA A 55 13.17 4.48 -12.63
N ASN A 56 13.91 5.37 -11.95
CA ASN A 56 13.76 6.83 -11.99
C ASN A 56 12.37 7.35 -11.59
N GLY A 57 11.62 6.58 -10.80
CA GLY A 57 10.36 7.01 -10.19
C GLY A 57 10.61 7.90 -8.98
N ARG A 58 9.78 8.93 -8.81
CA ARG A 58 9.83 9.81 -7.65
C ARG A 58 9.21 9.11 -6.43
N THR A 59 9.78 9.37 -5.23
CA THR A 59 9.36 8.75 -3.98
C THR A 59 8.95 9.79 -2.94
N VAL A 60 7.82 9.57 -2.28
CA VAL A 60 7.26 10.41 -1.21
C VAL A 60 7.03 9.55 0.02
N GLY A 61 7.65 9.93 1.13
CA GLY A 61 7.45 9.30 2.43
C GLY A 61 6.61 10.17 3.35
N VAL A 62 5.71 9.56 4.14
CA VAL A 62 4.95 10.25 5.20
C VAL A 62 5.13 9.50 6.50
N ILE A 63 5.79 10.10 7.48
CA ILE A 63 6.17 9.44 8.73
C ILE A 63 5.85 10.31 9.95
N PRO A 64 5.27 9.77 11.04
CA PRO A 64 5.12 10.49 12.29
C PRO A 64 6.46 10.75 12.96
N GLN A 65 6.62 11.92 13.58
CA GLN A 65 7.84 12.27 14.33
C GLN A 65 8.23 11.19 15.35
N ALA A 66 7.26 10.61 16.05
CA ALA A 66 7.49 9.55 17.03
C ALA A 66 8.08 8.25 16.42
N LEU A 67 7.96 8.03 15.12
CA LEU A 67 8.48 6.85 14.42
C LEU A 67 9.78 7.13 13.67
N VAL A 68 10.16 8.40 13.46
CA VAL A 68 11.42 8.76 12.77
C VAL A 68 12.62 8.06 13.42
N ASP A 69 12.68 8.06 14.75
CA ASP A 69 13.80 7.46 15.50
C ASP A 69 13.69 5.94 15.65
N ILE A 70 12.49 5.38 15.53
CA ILE A 70 12.20 3.96 15.74
C ILE A 70 12.20 3.19 14.41
N GLU A 71 11.60 3.75 13.37
CA GLU A 71 11.46 3.10 12.06
C GLU A 71 12.57 3.46 11.08
N PHE A 72 13.54 4.25 11.49
CA PHE A 72 14.63 4.68 10.62
C PHE A 72 14.09 5.24 9.29
N ALA A 73 13.68 6.49 9.30
CA ALA A 73 13.15 7.19 8.13
C ALA A 73 14.04 7.00 6.89
N ASP A 74 13.41 6.77 5.74
CA ASP A 74 14.11 6.70 4.45
C ASP A 74 14.43 8.12 3.97
N HIS A 75 15.64 8.59 4.26
CA HIS A 75 16.13 9.91 3.88
C HIS A 75 16.47 10.04 2.39
N ASP A 76 16.44 8.93 1.63
CA ASP A 76 16.63 8.93 0.18
C ASP A 76 15.32 9.19 -0.58
N ASN A 77 14.19 9.41 0.11
CA ASN A 77 12.97 9.86 -0.55
C ASN A 77 13.15 11.28 -1.13
N ASP A 78 12.59 11.53 -2.32
CA ASP A 78 12.58 12.87 -2.93
C ASP A 78 11.78 13.88 -2.09
N GLU A 79 10.74 13.43 -1.39
CA GLU A 79 10.01 14.18 -0.38
C GLU A 79 9.81 13.32 0.86
N LEU A 80 10.06 13.88 2.04
CA LEU A 80 9.75 13.26 3.32
C LEU A 80 8.92 14.22 4.18
N HIS A 81 7.66 13.88 4.37
CA HIS A 81 6.74 14.62 5.22
C HIS A 81 6.75 14.04 6.63
N VAL A 82 7.20 14.82 7.60
CA VAL A 82 7.10 14.46 9.02
C VAL A 82 5.83 15.06 9.59
N VAL A 83 5.00 14.23 10.20
CA VAL A 83 3.70 14.60 10.79
C VAL A 83 3.68 14.30 12.28
N GLU A 84 2.70 14.83 13.01
CA GLU A 84 2.63 14.67 14.47
C GLU A 84 2.00 13.33 14.89
N THR A 85 0.99 12.87 14.17
CA THR A 85 0.17 11.72 14.56
C THR A 85 0.02 10.67 13.46
N MET A 86 -0.31 9.43 13.86
CA MET A 86 -0.69 8.37 12.90
C MET A 86 -1.94 8.73 12.10
N GLY A 87 -2.88 9.48 12.69
CA GLY A 87 -4.07 9.96 11.99
C GLY A 87 -3.71 10.92 10.86
N GLU A 88 -2.84 11.90 11.12
CA GLU A 88 -2.34 12.83 10.10
C GLU A 88 -1.56 12.10 9.00
N ARG A 89 -0.73 11.12 9.36
CA ARG A 89 -0.01 10.29 8.38
C ARG A 89 -0.97 9.63 7.40
N LYS A 90 -1.97 8.92 7.90
CA LYS A 90 -2.94 8.19 7.07
C LYS A 90 -3.80 9.15 6.24
N ALA A 91 -4.25 10.25 6.83
CA ALA A 91 -4.99 11.28 6.10
C ALA A 91 -4.15 11.85 4.95
N MET A 92 -2.89 12.24 5.20
CA MET A 92 -2.01 12.78 4.18
C MET A 92 -1.74 11.76 3.06
N ILE A 93 -1.41 10.49 3.39
CA ILE A 93 -1.22 9.44 2.39
C ILE A 93 -2.48 9.29 1.54
N THR A 94 -3.66 9.29 2.17
CA THR A 94 -4.93 9.20 1.47
C THR A 94 -5.15 10.38 0.53
N ASP A 95 -4.88 11.59 0.98
CA ASP A 95 -5.16 12.81 0.22
C ASP A 95 -4.26 12.94 -1.01
N ILE A 96 -2.94 12.69 -0.85
CA ILE A 96 -1.97 12.89 -1.92
C ILE A 96 -1.90 11.77 -2.95
N SER A 97 -2.49 10.61 -2.67
CA SER A 97 -2.43 9.44 -3.57
C SER A 97 -3.64 9.35 -4.49
N ASP A 98 -3.45 8.82 -5.69
CA ASP A 98 -4.49 8.59 -6.69
C ASP A 98 -5.06 7.17 -6.64
N ALA A 99 -4.25 6.20 -6.17
CA ALA A 99 -4.63 4.79 -5.99
C ALA A 99 -3.81 4.14 -4.86
N PHE A 100 -4.27 2.98 -4.37
CA PHE A 100 -3.68 2.26 -3.26
C PHE A 100 -3.40 0.81 -3.62
N ILE A 101 -2.18 0.33 -3.38
CA ILE A 101 -1.81 -1.09 -3.51
C ILE A 101 -1.42 -1.62 -2.13
N THR A 102 -2.06 -2.70 -1.73
CA THR A 102 -1.72 -3.45 -0.51
C THR A 102 -0.94 -4.71 -0.89
N LEU A 103 0.30 -4.79 -0.44
CA LEU A 103 1.15 -5.98 -0.50
C LEU A 103 0.99 -6.84 0.77
N PRO A 104 1.51 -8.08 0.78
CA PRO A 104 1.55 -8.88 1.99
C PRO A 104 2.11 -8.13 3.18
N GLY A 105 1.38 -8.20 4.31
CA GLY A 105 1.74 -7.51 5.53
C GLY A 105 0.91 -7.95 6.74
N GLY A 106 1.25 -7.42 7.89
CA GLY A 106 0.60 -7.74 9.16
C GLY A 106 -0.56 -6.80 9.50
N ALA A 107 -0.83 -6.70 10.82
CA ALA A 107 -1.97 -5.95 11.34
C ALA A 107 -1.97 -4.46 10.93
N GLY A 108 -0.80 -3.80 10.91
CA GLY A 108 -0.70 -2.40 10.47
C GLY A 108 -1.07 -2.22 9.00
N THR A 109 -0.56 -3.10 8.13
CA THR A 109 -0.89 -3.09 6.70
C THR A 109 -2.38 -3.34 6.46
N LEU A 110 -2.99 -4.26 7.21
CA LEU A 110 -4.43 -4.54 7.12
C LEU A 110 -5.25 -3.38 7.69
N GLU A 111 -4.79 -2.70 8.72
CA GLU A 111 -5.48 -1.52 9.28
C GLU A 111 -5.55 -0.40 8.23
N GLU A 112 -4.42 -0.09 7.56
CA GLU A 112 -4.38 0.88 6.47
C GLU A 112 -5.29 0.44 5.30
N PHE A 113 -5.25 -0.82 4.90
CA PHE A 113 -6.12 -1.37 3.86
C PHE A 113 -7.62 -1.21 4.21
N PHE A 114 -8.03 -1.60 5.41
CA PHE A 114 -9.43 -1.49 5.81
C PHE A 114 -9.91 -0.04 5.86
N GLU A 115 -9.08 0.89 6.31
CA GLU A 115 -9.42 2.32 6.33
C GLU A 115 -9.72 2.84 4.92
N ILE A 116 -8.85 2.55 3.94
CA ILE A 116 -9.04 2.96 2.55
C ILE A 116 -10.24 2.28 1.91
N TRP A 117 -10.41 0.98 2.11
CA TRP A 117 -11.55 0.24 1.56
C TRP A 117 -12.89 0.74 2.12
N VAL A 118 -13.00 0.93 3.42
CA VAL A 118 -14.19 1.49 4.06
C VAL A 118 -14.41 2.94 3.62
N GLY A 119 -13.35 3.75 3.51
CA GLY A 119 -13.43 5.12 3.01
C GLY A 119 -14.00 5.20 1.59
N ARG A 120 -13.58 4.29 0.70
CA ARG A 120 -14.15 4.18 -0.66
C ARG A 120 -15.63 3.79 -0.62
N TYR A 121 -15.99 2.81 0.20
CA TYR A 121 -17.37 2.39 0.35
C TYR A 121 -18.27 3.53 0.88
N LEU A 122 -17.79 4.31 1.84
CA LEU A 122 -18.49 5.48 2.40
C LEU A 122 -18.45 6.71 1.48
N LYS A 123 -17.80 6.60 0.30
CA LYS A 123 -17.66 7.67 -0.69
C LYS A 123 -16.86 8.89 -0.19
N PHE A 124 -15.95 8.68 0.74
CA PHE A 124 -14.96 9.71 1.12
C PHE A 124 -13.92 9.92 0.00
N HIS A 125 -13.69 8.89 -0.81
CA HIS A 125 -12.94 8.95 -2.05
C HIS A 125 -13.47 7.91 -3.06
N ASN A 126 -13.02 8.02 -4.32
CA ASN A 126 -13.35 7.03 -5.37
C ASN A 126 -12.08 6.41 -5.98
N LYS A 127 -10.97 6.45 -5.25
CA LYS A 127 -9.65 5.98 -5.70
C LYS A 127 -9.62 4.45 -5.73
N PRO A 128 -8.95 3.82 -6.72
CA PRO A 128 -8.76 2.37 -6.77
C PRO A 128 -8.11 1.79 -5.51
N VAL A 129 -8.61 0.64 -5.06
CA VAL A 129 -8.07 -0.13 -3.94
C VAL A 129 -7.69 -1.51 -4.44
N VAL A 130 -6.40 -1.82 -4.45
CA VAL A 130 -5.83 -3.03 -5.05
C VAL A 130 -5.13 -3.86 -3.99
N ILE A 131 -5.31 -5.17 -4.00
CA ILE A 131 -4.48 -6.14 -3.29
C ILE A 131 -3.63 -6.88 -4.32
N LEU A 132 -2.31 -6.87 -4.12
CA LEU A 132 -1.36 -7.66 -4.90
C LEU A 132 -0.81 -8.78 -4.02
N ASP A 133 -1.25 -10.01 -4.27
CA ASP A 133 -0.87 -11.18 -3.49
C ASP A 133 -0.60 -12.41 -4.37
N PRO A 134 0.58 -12.51 -5.01
CA PRO A 134 0.95 -13.67 -5.82
C PRO A 134 1.16 -14.95 -5.01
N PHE A 135 1.30 -14.85 -3.68
CA PHE A 135 1.64 -15.98 -2.81
C PHE A 135 0.46 -16.51 -2.00
N GLY A 136 -0.71 -15.88 -2.08
CA GLY A 136 -1.93 -16.32 -1.42
C GLY A 136 -1.94 -16.10 0.10
N ILE A 137 -1.13 -15.16 0.63
CA ILE A 137 -1.10 -14.82 2.06
C ILE A 137 -2.45 -14.25 2.53
N TYR A 138 -3.17 -13.56 1.64
CA TYR A 138 -4.48 -12.98 1.91
C TYR A 138 -5.68 -13.83 1.47
N LYS A 139 -5.45 -15.10 1.07
CA LYS A 139 -6.55 -16.02 0.79
C LYS A 139 -7.53 -16.16 1.97
N PRO A 140 -7.08 -16.29 3.25
CA PRO A 140 -8.00 -16.29 4.38
C PRO A 140 -8.78 -14.98 4.55
N LEU A 141 -8.17 -13.84 4.23
CA LEU A 141 -8.86 -12.54 4.24
C LEU A 141 -9.96 -12.48 3.18
N HIS A 142 -9.67 -12.95 1.97
CA HIS A 142 -10.67 -13.01 0.90
C HIS A 142 -11.86 -13.92 1.29
N GLU A 143 -11.57 -15.10 1.86
CA GLU A 143 -12.58 -16.02 2.36
C GLU A 143 -13.42 -15.40 3.49
N LEU A 144 -12.79 -14.64 4.40
CA LEU A 144 -13.48 -13.89 5.45
C LEU A 144 -14.42 -12.82 4.87
N VAL A 145 -13.97 -12.07 3.87
CA VAL A 145 -14.81 -11.04 3.19
C VAL A 145 -16.04 -11.68 2.56
N LEU A 146 -15.88 -12.82 1.87
CA LEU A 146 -17.00 -13.59 1.29
C LEU A 146 -17.97 -14.09 2.37
N HIS A 147 -17.46 -14.59 3.48
CA HIS A 147 -18.28 -15.06 4.61
C HIS A 147 -19.07 -13.91 5.24
N LEU A 148 -18.42 -12.77 5.51
CA LEU A 148 -19.11 -11.60 6.07
C LEU A 148 -20.18 -11.05 5.12
N GLU A 149 -19.99 -11.13 3.81
CA GLU A 149 -21.03 -10.77 2.82
C GLU A 149 -22.20 -11.75 2.87
N SER A 150 -21.94 -13.08 2.95
CA SER A 150 -22.99 -14.10 3.05
C SER A 150 -23.84 -13.98 4.33
N GLU A 151 -23.24 -13.50 5.42
CA GLU A 151 -23.91 -13.24 6.70
C GLU A 151 -24.50 -11.81 6.81
N ASN A 152 -24.44 -11.01 5.72
CA ASN A 152 -24.94 -9.63 5.65
C ASN A 152 -24.22 -8.61 6.55
N PHE A 153 -23.00 -8.88 7.00
CA PHE A 153 -22.15 -7.90 7.70
C PHE A 153 -21.45 -6.95 6.71
N ILE A 154 -21.23 -7.39 5.49
CA ILE A 154 -20.74 -6.57 4.37
C ILE A 154 -21.87 -6.43 3.36
N LYS A 155 -22.17 -5.19 2.95
CA LYS A 155 -23.24 -4.92 2.00
C LYS A 155 -22.85 -5.33 0.58
N PRO A 156 -23.80 -5.74 -0.27
CA PRO A 156 -23.57 -6.02 -1.68
C PRO A 156 -22.85 -4.85 -2.37
N GLY A 157 -21.85 -5.17 -3.20
CA GLY A 157 -21.03 -4.21 -3.93
C GLY A 157 -19.83 -3.64 -3.15
N MET A 158 -19.76 -3.81 -1.83
CA MET A 158 -18.59 -3.37 -1.06
C MET A 158 -17.35 -4.20 -1.40
N ARG A 159 -17.50 -5.52 -1.56
CA ARG A 159 -16.42 -6.41 -1.99
C ARG A 159 -15.86 -6.04 -3.37
N ASP A 160 -16.73 -5.63 -4.29
CA ASP A 160 -16.36 -5.32 -5.68
C ASP A 160 -15.51 -4.03 -5.78
N LEU A 161 -15.38 -3.29 -4.67
CA LEU A 161 -14.47 -2.15 -4.58
C LEU A 161 -13.00 -2.55 -4.41
N ILE A 162 -12.70 -3.84 -4.20
CA ILE A 162 -11.33 -4.35 -4.08
C ILE A 162 -10.95 -5.07 -5.38
N SER A 163 -9.86 -4.66 -5.99
CA SER A 163 -9.23 -5.40 -7.10
C SER A 163 -8.21 -6.38 -6.52
N TRP A 164 -8.52 -7.70 -6.58
CA TRP A 164 -7.61 -8.77 -6.17
C TRP A 164 -6.74 -9.18 -7.34
N THR A 165 -5.43 -9.03 -7.20
CA THR A 165 -4.46 -9.29 -8.28
C THR A 165 -3.34 -10.22 -7.81
N THR A 166 -2.73 -10.93 -8.75
CA THR A 166 -1.61 -11.83 -8.50
C THR A 166 -0.38 -11.50 -9.34
N THR A 167 -0.47 -10.50 -10.22
CA THR A 167 0.66 -9.99 -10.99
C THR A 167 0.81 -8.48 -10.81
N ILE A 168 2.02 -7.99 -10.98
CA ILE A 168 2.31 -6.55 -10.89
C ILE A 168 1.61 -5.80 -12.03
N GLU A 169 1.60 -6.38 -13.21
CA GLU A 169 0.96 -5.81 -14.40
C GLU A 169 -0.55 -5.58 -14.15
N ASP A 170 -1.24 -6.58 -13.61
CA ASP A 170 -2.67 -6.45 -13.28
C ASP A 170 -2.91 -5.42 -12.18
N ALA A 171 -2.03 -5.38 -11.17
CA ALA A 171 -2.13 -4.41 -10.08
C ALA A 171 -1.99 -2.96 -10.58
N LEU A 172 -1.00 -2.70 -11.43
CA LEU A 172 -0.81 -1.38 -12.04
C LEU A 172 -1.96 -1.02 -12.99
N ALA A 173 -2.44 -1.98 -13.79
CA ALA A 173 -3.60 -1.78 -14.66
C ALA A 173 -4.87 -1.43 -13.86
N ALA A 174 -5.08 -2.07 -12.71
CA ALA A 174 -6.22 -1.77 -11.83
C ALA A 174 -6.15 -0.38 -11.19
N CYS A 175 -4.95 0.19 -11.01
CA CYS A 175 -4.78 1.55 -10.53
C CYS A 175 -5.17 2.62 -11.56
N GLY A 176 -5.11 2.31 -12.84
CA GLY A 176 -5.40 3.25 -13.93
C GLY A 176 -6.87 3.29 -14.39
N GLN A 177 -7.78 2.60 -13.68
CA GLN A 177 -9.19 2.48 -14.05
C GLN A 177 -10.08 3.55 -13.42
#